data_237d0b77973a16066cde0457ac52606d
#
_entry.id   237d0b77973a16066cde0457ac52606d
#
_cell.length_a   1.000
_cell.length_b   1.000
_cell.length_c   1.000
_cell.angle_alpha   90.00
_cell.angle_beta   90.00
_cell.angle_gamma   90.00
#
_symmetry.space_group_name_H-M   'P 1'
#
loop_
_entity.id
_entity.type
_entity.pdbx_description
1 polymer ?
#
loop_
_entity_poly.entity_id
_entity_poly.type
_entity_poly.pdbx_seq_one_letter_code
_entity_poly.pdbx_strand_id
1 'polypeptide(L)'
;MAKLACLFPGQGSQSVGMGLDLQQNYSEAAETFAAIDKAAGRSLSSLCFEGPEAELKRTINTQPTILAASLAAYAAYQKAGGPRPDYVAGHSLGEITALTVASVLTIDDAVKLVEKRAALMESCPKGAMTAVLGMAPEVLEELCAQVSADDEKKCVVVANFNTRDQLVVSGDVDAVAKAGALVKEKGGKAIPLPVGGAFHSPLMSSAAAEFAQTLAGCPFQDAQFPVVQNVDALPSQAAEELKSKLSKQMESPVRWTAIVEYLAAQGVDTVVEIGPGKVLTGLVKKIDRNIKFFNVFDSESLKATLAALNAVTV
;
A
#
# COMPACT_ATOMS: atom_id res chain seq x y z
N MET A 1 -12.33 1.96 25.27
CA MET A 1 -11.25 2.89 24.93
C MET A 1 -11.25 3.03 23.42
N ALA A 2 -10.99 4.22 22.91
CA ALA A 2 -10.83 4.48 21.48
C ALA A 2 -9.68 3.62 20.93
N LYS A 3 -9.86 2.97 19.79
CA LYS A 3 -8.81 2.16 19.15
C LYS A 3 -8.21 2.91 17.98
N LEU A 4 -6.89 2.78 17.84
CA LEU A 4 -6.08 3.43 16.83
C LEU A 4 -5.55 2.41 15.82
N ALA A 5 -5.63 2.73 14.51
CA ALA A 5 -4.89 2.02 13.49
C ALA A 5 -3.90 2.94 12.76
N CYS A 6 -2.68 2.43 12.52
CA CYS A 6 -1.72 3.09 11.62
C CYS A 6 -1.83 2.48 10.22
N LEU A 7 -1.95 3.34 9.22
CA LEU A 7 -2.11 2.98 7.82
C LEU A 7 -0.89 3.44 7.02
N PHE A 8 -0.42 2.59 6.10
CA PHE A 8 0.78 2.87 5.30
C PHE A 8 0.45 2.91 3.81
N PRO A 9 0.79 4.02 3.12
CA PRO A 9 0.45 4.21 1.72
C PRO A 9 1.24 3.29 0.79
N GLY A 10 0.69 3.08 -0.41
CA GLY A 10 1.31 2.37 -1.51
C GLY A 10 1.69 3.28 -2.68
N GLN A 11 1.99 2.65 -3.82
CA GLN A 11 2.34 3.34 -5.06
C GLN A 11 1.25 4.34 -5.48
N GLY A 12 1.67 5.53 -5.91
CA GLY A 12 0.80 6.67 -6.22
C GLY A 12 0.83 7.77 -5.16
N SER A 13 1.46 7.53 -4.00
CA SER A 13 1.63 8.52 -2.93
C SER A 13 2.96 9.28 -2.98
N GLN A 14 3.93 8.81 -3.80
CA GLN A 14 5.27 9.40 -3.90
C GLN A 14 5.25 10.81 -4.48
N SER A 15 6.13 11.65 -3.97
CA SER A 15 6.44 12.98 -4.50
C SER A 15 7.89 13.35 -4.20
N VAL A 16 8.51 14.13 -5.07
CA VAL A 16 9.84 14.68 -4.79
C VAL A 16 9.74 15.59 -3.55
N GLY A 17 10.69 15.47 -2.65
CA GLY A 17 10.72 16.15 -1.35
C GLY A 17 10.11 15.33 -0.20
N MET A 18 9.50 14.16 -0.48
CA MET A 18 8.89 13.33 0.58
C MET A 18 9.92 12.89 1.61
N GLY A 19 9.60 13.09 2.89
CA GLY A 19 10.42 12.71 4.03
C GLY A 19 11.58 13.65 4.35
N LEU A 20 11.91 14.61 3.48
CA LEU A 20 13.05 15.55 3.69
C LEU A 20 12.88 16.36 4.98
N ASP A 21 11.71 16.95 5.20
CA ASP A 21 11.43 17.73 6.41
C ASP A 21 11.60 16.90 7.68
N LEU A 22 11.08 15.67 7.70
CA LEU A 22 11.24 14.77 8.84
C LEU A 22 12.70 14.36 9.05
N GLN A 23 13.42 14.08 7.97
CA GLN A 23 14.86 13.75 8.03
C GLN A 23 15.68 14.90 8.61
N GLN A 24 15.33 16.16 8.32
CA GLN A 24 16.04 17.33 8.82
C GLN A 24 15.72 17.66 10.29
N ASN A 25 14.52 17.32 10.77
CA ASN A 25 14.01 17.74 12.07
C ASN A 25 13.99 16.62 13.13
N TYR A 26 14.13 15.33 12.73
CA TYR A 26 14.09 14.18 13.62
C TYR A 26 15.25 13.22 13.34
N SER A 27 16.14 13.04 14.33
CA SER A 27 17.30 12.16 14.23
C SER A 27 16.92 10.73 13.86
N GLU A 28 15.80 10.22 14.39
CA GLU A 28 15.32 8.87 14.14
C GLU A 28 14.86 8.68 12.69
N ALA A 29 14.31 9.72 12.07
CA ALA A 29 13.99 9.69 10.64
C ALA A 29 15.26 9.69 9.78
N ALA A 30 16.27 10.49 10.16
CA ALA A 30 17.56 10.51 9.48
C ALA A 30 18.30 9.17 9.58
N GLU A 31 18.31 8.57 10.78
CA GLU A 31 18.89 7.24 11.01
C GLU A 31 18.19 6.15 10.22
N THR A 32 16.85 6.23 10.12
CA THR A 32 16.04 5.29 9.34
C THR A 32 16.38 5.39 7.84
N PHE A 33 16.45 6.59 7.27
CA PHE A 33 16.87 6.76 5.88
C PHE A 33 18.29 6.22 5.65
N ALA A 34 19.24 6.51 6.55
CA ALA A 34 20.61 6.01 6.44
C ALA A 34 20.68 4.47 6.50
N ALA A 35 19.90 3.84 7.39
CA ALA A 35 19.82 2.38 7.47
C ALA A 35 19.25 1.77 6.18
N ILE A 36 18.22 2.38 5.62
CA ILE A 36 17.58 1.93 4.38
C ILE A 36 18.52 2.10 3.17
N ASP A 37 19.20 3.24 3.04
CA ASP A 37 20.19 3.48 1.99
C ASP A 37 21.32 2.44 2.05
N LYS A 38 21.79 2.14 3.27
CA LYS A 38 22.79 1.10 3.49
C LYS A 38 22.29 -0.28 3.08
N ALA A 39 21.08 -0.65 3.47
CA ALA A 39 20.47 -1.94 3.14
C ALA A 39 20.23 -2.10 1.62
N ALA A 40 19.80 -1.01 0.95
CA ALA A 40 19.58 -0.97 -0.50
C ALA A 40 20.89 -0.92 -1.31
N GLY A 41 22.02 -0.54 -0.69
CA GLY A 41 23.29 -0.30 -1.39
C GLY A 41 23.24 0.87 -2.37
N ARG A 42 22.25 1.76 -2.26
CA ARG A 42 22.03 2.95 -3.07
C ARG A 42 21.28 4.03 -2.30
N SER A 43 21.41 5.29 -2.70
CA SER A 43 20.74 6.40 -2.02
C SER A 43 19.28 6.53 -2.46
N LEU A 44 18.39 5.85 -1.75
CA LEU A 44 16.95 6.01 -1.89
C LEU A 44 16.51 7.36 -1.31
N SER A 45 17.18 7.83 -0.27
CA SER A 45 16.95 9.13 0.35
C SER A 45 17.12 10.28 -0.64
N SER A 46 18.22 10.32 -1.40
CA SER A 46 18.43 11.35 -2.43
C SER A 46 17.32 11.33 -3.48
N LEU A 47 16.87 10.14 -3.88
CA LEU A 47 15.77 10.03 -4.84
C LEU A 47 14.44 10.52 -4.24
N CYS A 48 14.19 10.30 -2.95
CA CYS A 48 13.04 10.86 -2.24
C CYS A 48 13.09 12.39 -2.22
N PHE A 49 14.25 12.96 -1.91
CA PHE A 49 14.39 14.38 -1.62
C PHE A 49 14.52 15.23 -2.88
N GLU A 50 15.28 14.75 -3.86
CA GLU A 50 15.74 15.53 -5.02
C GLU A 50 15.15 15.02 -6.34
N GLY A 51 14.66 13.77 -6.38
CA GLY A 51 14.18 13.13 -7.60
C GLY A 51 15.33 12.67 -8.52
N PRO A 52 15.18 12.73 -9.85
CA PRO A 52 14.08 13.38 -10.60
C PRO A 52 12.76 12.62 -10.53
N GLU A 53 11.65 13.34 -10.73
CA GLU A 53 10.29 12.79 -10.64
C GLU A 53 10.07 11.59 -11.58
N ALA A 54 10.65 11.61 -12.77
CA ALA A 54 10.54 10.51 -13.73
C ALA A 54 11.13 9.20 -13.19
N GLU A 55 12.30 9.26 -12.52
CA GLU A 55 12.91 8.10 -11.89
C GLU A 55 12.13 7.67 -10.63
N LEU A 56 11.62 8.62 -9.84
CA LEU A 56 10.80 8.33 -8.68
C LEU A 56 9.49 7.61 -9.03
N LYS A 57 8.93 7.83 -10.22
CA LYS A 57 7.70 7.20 -10.72
C LYS A 57 7.90 5.78 -11.25
N ARG A 58 9.11 5.34 -11.51
CA ARG A 58 9.38 3.97 -11.94
C ARG A 58 9.11 3.01 -10.79
N THR A 59 8.41 1.93 -11.05
CA THR A 59 8.01 0.95 -10.01
C THR A 59 9.19 0.45 -9.19
N ILE A 60 10.33 0.20 -9.85
CA ILE A 60 11.57 -0.23 -9.19
C ILE A 60 12.10 0.77 -8.17
N ASN A 61 11.78 2.04 -8.30
CA ASN A 61 12.18 3.12 -7.41
C ASN A 61 11.04 3.53 -6.47
N THR A 62 9.82 3.61 -6.99
CA THR A 62 8.64 4.05 -6.22
C THR A 62 8.44 3.24 -4.95
N GLN A 63 8.53 1.91 -5.05
CA GLN A 63 8.23 1.06 -3.90
C GLN A 63 9.25 1.22 -2.77
N PRO A 64 10.57 1.08 -2.99
CA PRO A 64 11.53 1.24 -1.90
C PRO A 64 11.60 2.67 -1.35
N THR A 65 11.33 3.69 -2.16
CA THR A 65 11.31 5.08 -1.67
C THR A 65 10.08 5.38 -0.79
N ILE A 66 8.90 4.83 -1.11
CA ILE A 66 7.72 4.94 -0.25
C ILE A 66 7.93 4.18 1.07
N LEU A 67 8.53 2.98 1.03
CA LEU A 67 8.93 2.26 2.24
C LEU A 67 9.82 3.14 3.12
N ALA A 68 10.87 3.73 2.54
CA ALA A 68 11.83 4.57 3.25
C ALA A 68 11.15 5.78 3.92
N ALA A 69 10.37 6.54 3.16
CA ALA A 69 9.67 7.71 3.68
C ALA A 69 8.64 7.35 4.76
N SER A 70 7.94 6.22 4.61
CA SER A 70 6.93 5.77 5.59
C SER A 70 7.56 5.27 6.89
N LEU A 71 8.66 4.50 6.82
CA LEU A 71 9.38 4.03 8.01
C LEU A 71 10.05 5.19 8.75
N ALA A 72 10.64 6.15 8.02
CA ALA A 72 11.19 7.36 8.62
C ALA A 72 10.11 8.21 9.32
N ALA A 73 8.94 8.36 8.69
CA ALA A 73 7.81 9.06 9.29
C ALA A 73 7.30 8.33 10.55
N TYR A 74 7.26 7.00 10.55
CA TYR A 74 6.87 6.22 11.73
C TYR A 74 7.90 6.33 12.85
N ALA A 75 9.19 6.32 12.55
CA ALA A 75 10.25 6.52 13.54
C ALA A 75 10.13 7.89 14.22
N ALA A 76 9.91 8.96 13.45
CA ALA A 76 9.64 10.30 13.97
C ALA A 76 8.35 10.33 14.84
N TYR A 77 7.27 9.68 14.38
CA TYR A 77 6.02 9.57 15.12
C TYR A 77 6.20 8.88 16.48
N GLN A 78 6.90 7.76 16.53
CA GLN A 78 7.19 7.04 17.76
C GLN A 78 8.04 7.89 18.72
N LYS A 79 9.13 8.52 18.21
CA LYS A 79 10.01 9.36 19.02
C LYS A 79 9.30 10.57 19.60
N ALA A 80 8.39 11.17 18.87
CA ALA A 80 7.60 12.29 19.31
C ALA A 80 6.46 11.92 20.30
N GLY A 81 6.37 10.65 20.70
CA GLY A 81 5.39 10.17 21.68
C GLY A 81 4.04 9.78 21.04
N GLY A 82 4.03 9.44 19.77
CA GLY A 82 2.83 8.90 19.12
C GLY A 82 2.34 7.63 19.79
N PRO A 83 1.03 7.50 20.05
CA PRO A 83 0.48 6.34 20.73
C PRO A 83 0.66 5.05 19.88
N ARG A 84 0.82 3.95 20.62
CA ARG A 84 0.94 2.62 20.00
C ARG A 84 -0.37 2.24 19.30
N PRO A 85 -0.34 1.75 18.06
CA PRO A 85 -1.55 1.32 17.37
C PRO A 85 -2.08 -0.01 17.90
N ASP A 86 -3.42 -0.18 17.84
CA ASP A 86 -4.09 -1.46 18.08
C ASP A 86 -4.05 -2.35 16.84
N TYR A 87 -3.99 -1.76 15.65
CA TYR A 87 -3.91 -2.42 14.36
C TYR A 87 -2.99 -1.66 13.42
N VAL A 88 -2.38 -2.40 12.49
CA VAL A 88 -1.67 -1.81 11.36
C VAL A 88 -2.18 -2.40 10.06
N ALA A 89 -2.20 -1.60 9.01
CA ALA A 89 -2.52 -2.05 7.65
C ALA A 89 -1.77 -1.20 6.63
N GLY A 90 -1.60 -1.72 5.43
CA GLY A 90 -0.98 -0.96 4.36
C GLY A 90 -1.53 -1.35 3.00
N HIS A 91 -1.58 -0.41 2.08
CA HIS A 91 -2.12 -0.63 0.75
C HIS A 91 -1.02 -1.17 -0.17
N SER A 92 -1.17 -2.38 -0.69
CA SER A 92 -0.20 -3.03 -1.59
C SER A 92 1.23 -3.02 -1.00
N LEU A 93 2.16 -2.21 -1.50
CA LEU A 93 3.49 -2.02 -0.92
C LEU A 93 3.42 -1.66 0.58
N GLY A 94 2.48 -0.83 0.98
CA GLY A 94 2.32 -0.40 2.37
C GLY A 94 2.11 -1.56 3.36
N GLU A 95 1.68 -2.73 2.90
CA GLU A 95 1.59 -3.93 3.74
C GLU A 95 2.98 -4.38 4.23
N ILE A 96 4.03 -4.27 3.40
CA ILE A 96 5.40 -4.57 3.83
C ILE A 96 5.87 -3.54 4.86
N THR A 97 5.50 -2.27 4.68
CA THR A 97 5.74 -1.24 5.70
C THR A 97 5.03 -1.58 7.02
N ALA A 98 3.76 -1.99 6.97
CA ALA A 98 2.99 -2.40 8.15
C ALA A 98 3.62 -3.61 8.86
N LEU A 99 4.10 -4.60 8.12
CA LEU A 99 4.82 -5.76 8.66
C LEU A 99 6.13 -5.34 9.36
N THR A 100 6.87 -4.39 8.79
CA THR A 100 8.11 -3.88 9.38
C THR A 100 7.83 -3.11 10.68
N VAL A 101 6.81 -2.26 10.67
CA VAL A 101 6.33 -1.52 11.86
C VAL A 101 5.84 -2.46 12.95
N ALA A 102 5.20 -3.56 12.59
CA ALA A 102 4.77 -4.60 13.52
C ALA A 102 5.92 -5.51 13.99
N SER A 103 7.17 -5.22 13.63
CA SER A 103 8.39 -5.99 13.97
C SER A 103 8.41 -7.41 13.41
N VAL A 104 7.64 -7.68 12.36
CA VAL A 104 7.67 -8.95 11.64
C VAL A 104 8.93 -9.07 10.80
N LEU A 105 9.38 -7.95 10.22
CA LEU A 105 10.57 -7.82 9.38
C LEU A 105 11.55 -6.83 9.99
N THR A 106 12.84 -7.10 9.83
CA THR A 106 13.88 -6.07 10.01
C THR A 106 13.84 -5.07 8.84
N ILE A 107 14.46 -3.91 9.00
CA ILE A 107 14.63 -2.94 7.89
C ILE A 107 15.36 -3.59 6.72
N ASP A 108 16.44 -4.33 6.97
CA ASP A 108 17.23 -4.99 5.94
C ASP A 108 16.41 -6.02 5.15
N ASP A 109 15.58 -6.82 5.84
CA ASP A 109 14.70 -7.80 5.20
C ASP A 109 13.58 -7.11 4.40
N ALA A 110 12.99 -6.05 4.94
CA ALA A 110 11.96 -5.28 4.27
C ALA A 110 12.48 -4.63 2.98
N VAL A 111 13.67 -4.01 3.04
CA VAL A 111 14.33 -3.41 1.86
C VAL A 111 14.60 -4.49 0.80
N LYS A 112 15.20 -5.63 1.20
CA LYS A 112 15.46 -6.75 0.28
C LYS A 112 14.18 -7.26 -0.39
N LEU A 113 13.11 -7.43 0.36
CA LEU A 113 11.81 -7.88 -0.17
C LEU A 113 11.21 -6.84 -1.12
N VAL A 114 11.23 -5.55 -0.76
CA VAL A 114 10.65 -4.50 -1.59
C VAL A 114 11.46 -4.26 -2.87
N GLU A 115 12.80 -4.29 -2.81
CA GLU A 115 13.65 -4.23 -4.00
C GLU A 115 13.35 -5.40 -4.96
N LYS A 116 13.23 -6.62 -4.44
CA LYS A 116 12.88 -7.79 -5.25
C LYS A 116 11.47 -7.67 -5.83
N ARG A 117 10.48 -7.29 -5.01
CA ARG A 117 9.09 -7.07 -5.45
C ARG A 117 9.01 -6.03 -6.55
N ALA A 118 9.67 -4.88 -6.36
CA ALA A 118 9.68 -3.79 -7.33
C ALA A 118 10.32 -4.20 -8.65
N ALA A 119 11.44 -4.94 -8.62
CA ALA A 119 12.11 -5.45 -9.80
C ALA A 119 11.22 -6.44 -10.59
N LEU A 120 10.56 -7.36 -9.91
CA LEU A 120 9.63 -8.32 -10.52
C LEU A 120 8.41 -7.62 -11.14
N MET A 121 7.87 -6.60 -10.47
CA MET A 121 6.75 -5.82 -10.99
C MET A 121 7.16 -4.89 -12.15
N GLU A 122 8.37 -4.34 -12.13
CA GLU A 122 8.90 -3.53 -13.25
C GLU A 122 9.13 -4.37 -14.50
N SER A 123 9.60 -5.61 -14.34
CA SER A 123 9.98 -6.52 -15.43
C SER A 123 8.87 -7.49 -15.86
N CYS A 124 7.68 -7.41 -15.23
CA CYS A 124 6.57 -8.31 -15.58
C CYS A 124 6.09 -8.12 -17.03
N PRO A 125 5.39 -9.11 -17.59
CA PRO A 125 4.79 -8.98 -18.93
C PRO A 125 3.93 -7.71 -19.03
N LYS A 126 3.88 -7.13 -20.22
CA LYS A 126 3.06 -5.95 -20.48
C LYS A 126 1.61 -6.21 -20.13
N GLY A 127 1.05 -5.33 -19.32
CA GLY A 127 -0.33 -5.32 -18.92
C GLY A 127 -0.82 -3.88 -18.75
N ALA A 128 -2.04 -3.72 -18.29
CA ALA A 128 -2.62 -2.41 -18.02
C ALA A 128 -3.43 -2.42 -16.73
N MET A 129 -3.57 -1.24 -16.17
CA MET A 129 -4.51 -0.98 -15.08
C MET A 129 -5.35 0.25 -15.38
N THR A 130 -6.62 0.22 -14.99
CA THR A 130 -7.56 1.33 -15.21
C THR A 130 -8.37 1.55 -13.94
N ALA A 131 -8.38 2.79 -13.45
CA ALA A 131 -9.27 3.19 -12.37
C ALA A 131 -10.70 3.33 -12.90
N VAL A 132 -11.64 2.73 -12.19
CA VAL A 132 -13.07 2.74 -12.49
C VAL A 132 -13.79 3.48 -11.38
N LEU A 133 -14.62 4.48 -11.76
CA LEU A 133 -15.41 5.28 -10.83
C LEU A 133 -16.90 5.17 -11.15
N GLY A 134 -17.71 5.14 -10.11
CA GLY A 134 -19.17 5.18 -10.25
C GLY A 134 -19.77 3.84 -10.69
N MET A 135 -19.15 2.72 -10.32
CA MET A 135 -19.66 1.38 -10.60
C MET A 135 -19.57 0.52 -9.33
N ALA A 136 -20.63 -0.26 -9.07
CA ALA A 136 -20.64 -1.21 -7.97
C ALA A 136 -19.63 -2.35 -8.21
N PRO A 137 -18.96 -2.86 -7.16
CA PRO A 137 -17.98 -3.93 -7.28
C PRO A 137 -18.50 -5.16 -8.03
N GLU A 138 -19.70 -5.64 -7.69
CA GLU A 138 -20.31 -6.84 -8.25
C GLU A 138 -20.53 -6.69 -9.76
N VAL A 139 -20.99 -5.52 -10.20
CA VAL A 139 -21.21 -5.22 -11.62
C VAL A 139 -19.89 -5.19 -12.38
N LEU A 140 -18.84 -4.65 -11.76
CA LEU A 140 -17.52 -4.59 -12.40
C LEU A 140 -16.87 -5.98 -12.46
N GLU A 141 -17.03 -6.81 -11.43
CA GLU A 141 -16.57 -8.20 -11.43
C GLU A 141 -17.25 -9.02 -12.54
N GLU A 142 -18.57 -8.86 -12.72
CA GLU A 142 -19.32 -9.50 -13.81
C GLU A 142 -18.81 -9.04 -15.20
N LEU A 143 -18.55 -7.75 -15.38
CA LEU A 143 -17.98 -7.22 -16.63
C LEU A 143 -16.58 -7.78 -16.90
N CYS A 144 -15.74 -7.87 -15.89
CA CYS A 144 -14.41 -8.47 -16.03
C CYS A 144 -14.50 -9.95 -16.39
N ALA A 145 -15.39 -10.70 -15.74
CA ALA A 145 -15.63 -12.12 -16.03
C ALA A 145 -16.15 -12.31 -17.48
N GLN A 146 -17.10 -11.49 -17.92
CA GLN A 146 -17.60 -11.51 -19.30
C GLN A 146 -16.48 -11.27 -20.32
N VAL A 147 -15.65 -10.22 -20.11
CA VAL A 147 -14.54 -9.89 -21.03
C VAL A 147 -13.52 -11.02 -21.08
N SER A 148 -13.19 -11.64 -19.94
CA SER A 148 -12.26 -12.77 -19.86
C SER A 148 -12.80 -14.05 -20.50
N ALA A 149 -14.11 -14.27 -20.46
CA ALA A 149 -14.75 -15.43 -21.09
C ALA A 149 -14.81 -15.34 -22.63
N ASP A 150 -14.78 -14.13 -23.18
CA ASP A 150 -14.80 -13.91 -24.64
C ASP A 150 -13.47 -14.30 -25.32
N ASP A 151 -12.37 -14.37 -24.58
CA ASP A 151 -11.05 -14.81 -25.04
C ASP A 151 -10.29 -15.48 -23.90
N GLU A 152 -10.26 -16.81 -23.87
CA GLU A 152 -9.62 -17.62 -22.82
C GLU A 152 -8.10 -17.34 -22.64
N LYS A 153 -7.47 -16.66 -23.61
CA LYS A 153 -6.07 -16.24 -23.54
C LYS A 153 -5.87 -14.88 -22.88
N LYS A 154 -6.97 -14.18 -22.57
CA LYS A 154 -6.93 -12.82 -22.03
C LYS A 154 -7.67 -12.76 -20.69
N CYS A 155 -7.09 -12.02 -19.78
CA CYS A 155 -7.58 -11.89 -18.43
C CYS A 155 -7.73 -10.40 -18.05
N VAL A 156 -8.84 -10.05 -17.43
CA VAL A 156 -9.02 -8.81 -16.68
C VAL A 156 -9.78 -9.09 -15.40
N VAL A 157 -9.30 -8.53 -14.30
CA VAL A 157 -9.89 -8.71 -12.97
C VAL A 157 -10.00 -7.38 -12.23
N VAL A 158 -10.83 -7.31 -11.18
CA VAL A 158 -10.79 -6.21 -10.23
C VAL A 158 -9.59 -6.41 -9.30
N ALA A 159 -8.59 -5.54 -9.43
CA ALA A 159 -7.32 -5.61 -8.71
C ALA A 159 -7.32 -4.82 -7.40
N ASN A 160 -8.07 -3.70 -7.31
CA ASN A 160 -8.18 -2.93 -6.08
C ASN A 160 -9.64 -2.56 -5.80
N PHE A 161 -10.09 -2.90 -4.60
CA PHE A 161 -11.36 -2.47 -4.03
C PHE A 161 -11.06 -1.29 -3.09
N ASN A 162 -10.85 -0.09 -3.66
CA ASN A 162 -10.43 1.08 -2.89
C ASN A 162 -11.57 1.74 -2.10
N THR A 163 -12.74 1.87 -2.71
CA THR A 163 -14.01 2.24 -2.09
C THR A 163 -15.14 1.54 -2.84
N ARG A 164 -16.39 1.67 -2.37
CA ARG A 164 -17.56 1.10 -3.05
C ARG A 164 -17.78 1.62 -4.47
N ASP A 165 -17.23 2.80 -4.79
CA ASP A 165 -17.40 3.49 -6.07
C ASP A 165 -16.06 3.83 -6.76
N GLN A 166 -14.93 3.38 -6.20
CA GLN A 166 -13.59 3.56 -6.76
C GLN A 166 -12.83 2.24 -6.75
N LEU A 167 -12.75 1.62 -7.90
CA LEU A 167 -12.15 0.32 -8.13
C LEU A 167 -11.01 0.45 -9.13
N VAL A 168 -10.16 -0.58 -9.25
CA VAL A 168 -9.14 -0.65 -10.30
C VAL A 168 -9.23 -2.00 -10.96
N VAL A 169 -9.30 -2.04 -12.28
CA VAL A 169 -9.17 -3.27 -13.07
C VAL A 169 -7.73 -3.43 -13.57
N SER A 170 -7.29 -4.67 -13.67
CA SER A 170 -5.94 -5.04 -14.06
C SER A 170 -5.96 -6.29 -14.93
N GLY A 171 -5.11 -6.36 -15.95
CA GLY A 171 -5.05 -7.50 -16.84
C GLY A 171 -4.31 -7.22 -18.16
N ASP A 172 -4.62 -8.01 -19.16
CA ASP A 172 -4.14 -7.80 -20.52
C ASP A 172 -4.58 -6.44 -21.08
N VAL A 173 -3.71 -5.79 -21.83
CA VAL A 173 -3.95 -4.43 -22.35
C VAL A 173 -5.30 -4.31 -23.07
N ASP A 174 -5.60 -5.25 -23.98
CA ASP A 174 -6.84 -5.23 -24.76
C ASP A 174 -8.06 -5.56 -23.91
N ALA A 175 -7.94 -6.52 -22.97
CA ALA A 175 -9.02 -6.90 -22.05
C ALA A 175 -9.38 -5.74 -21.11
N VAL A 176 -8.38 -5.04 -20.56
CA VAL A 176 -8.58 -3.84 -19.74
C VAL A 176 -9.22 -2.71 -20.56
N ALA A 177 -8.79 -2.51 -21.82
CA ALA A 177 -9.39 -1.51 -22.68
C ALA A 177 -10.86 -1.83 -22.99
N LYS A 178 -11.19 -3.11 -23.27
CA LYS A 178 -12.56 -3.59 -23.52
C LYS A 178 -13.44 -3.40 -22.26
N ALA A 179 -12.94 -3.81 -21.09
CA ALA A 179 -13.65 -3.58 -19.82
C ALA A 179 -13.91 -2.09 -19.58
N GLY A 180 -12.90 -1.23 -19.83
CA GLY A 180 -13.05 0.23 -19.72
C GLY A 180 -14.08 0.83 -20.69
N ALA A 181 -14.25 0.29 -21.88
CA ALA A 181 -15.30 0.70 -22.82
C ALA A 181 -16.70 0.33 -22.28
N LEU A 182 -16.87 -0.91 -21.83
CA LEU A 182 -18.14 -1.38 -21.22
C LEU A 182 -18.52 -0.57 -19.96
N VAL A 183 -17.53 -0.21 -19.13
CA VAL A 183 -17.73 0.69 -17.99
C VAL A 183 -18.34 2.02 -18.43
N LYS A 184 -17.80 2.63 -19.50
CA LYS A 184 -18.30 3.92 -20.02
C LYS A 184 -19.71 3.78 -20.61
N GLU A 185 -20.02 2.71 -21.31
CA GLU A 185 -21.36 2.41 -21.84
C GLU A 185 -22.41 2.29 -20.73
N LYS A 186 -21.99 1.79 -19.55
CA LYS A 186 -22.85 1.70 -18.36
C LYS A 186 -22.85 2.99 -17.49
N GLY A 187 -22.26 4.09 -17.98
CA GLY A 187 -22.26 5.40 -17.32
C GLY A 187 -21.17 5.60 -16.27
N GLY A 188 -20.26 4.65 -16.08
CA GLY A 188 -19.07 4.79 -15.24
C GLY A 188 -17.94 5.57 -15.92
N LYS A 189 -16.89 5.88 -15.17
CA LYS A 189 -15.64 6.49 -15.70
C LYS A 189 -14.51 5.49 -15.64
N ALA A 190 -13.76 5.36 -16.72
CA ALA A 190 -12.57 4.52 -16.84
C ALA A 190 -11.36 5.42 -17.16
N ILE A 191 -10.38 5.47 -16.24
CA ILE A 191 -9.19 6.32 -16.29
C ILE A 191 -7.95 5.42 -16.30
N PRO A 192 -7.21 5.31 -17.42
CA PRO A 192 -5.99 4.53 -17.47
C PRO A 192 -4.96 5.02 -16.44
N LEU A 193 -4.28 4.08 -15.79
CA LEU A 193 -3.19 4.38 -14.87
C LEU A 193 -1.84 4.31 -15.59
N PRO A 194 -0.86 5.15 -15.22
CA PRO A 194 0.45 5.21 -15.87
C PRO A 194 1.37 4.09 -15.34
N VAL A 195 0.94 2.84 -15.48
CA VAL A 195 1.69 1.63 -15.10
C VAL A 195 1.74 0.66 -16.27
N GLY A 196 2.84 -0.08 -16.40
CA GLY A 196 3.07 -0.98 -17.53
C GLY A 196 2.76 -2.45 -17.24
N GLY A 197 2.36 -2.79 -16.01
CA GLY A 197 2.11 -4.15 -15.58
C GLY A 197 0.67 -4.40 -15.14
N ALA A 198 0.27 -5.67 -15.16
CA ALA A 198 -1.04 -6.13 -14.69
C ALA A 198 -0.98 -6.50 -13.19
N PHE A 199 -0.66 -5.54 -12.34
CA PHE A 199 -0.48 -5.78 -10.91
C PHE A 199 -1.76 -6.27 -10.24
N HIS A 200 -1.62 -7.13 -9.23
CA HIS A 200 -2.73 -7.72 -8.48
C HIS A 200 -3.72 -8.50 -9.35
N SER A 201 -3.19 -9.20 -10.36
CA SER A 201 -3.96 -10.06 -11.25
C SER A 201 -3.25 -11.41 -11.45
N PRO A 202 -3.93 -12.44 -12.00
CA PRO A 202 -3.31 -13.73 -12.30
C PRO A 202 -2.10 -13.65 -13.25
N LEU A 203 -1.95 -12.58 -14.04
CA LEU A 203 -0.77 -12.36 -14.89
C LEU A 203 0.52 -12.16 -14.09
N MET A 204 0.42 -11.91 -12.79
CA MET A 204 1.56 -11.80 -11.87
C MET A 204 2.02 -13.15 -11.29
N SER A 205 1.39 -14.29 -11.63
CA SER A 205 1.66 -15.59 -11.00
C SER A 205 3.13 -16.01 -11.08
N SER A 206 3.80 -15.80 -12.23
CA SER A 206 5.24 -16.10 -12.35
C SER A 206 6.09 -15.21 -11.43
N ALA A 207 5.79 -13.93 -11.36
CA ALA A 207 6.47 -12.98 -10.48
C ALA A 207 6.19 -13.29 -9.00
N ALA A 208 4.95 -13.67 -8.66
CA ALA A 208 4.55 -14.09 -7.33
C ALA A 208 5.28 -15.36 -6.89
N ALA A 209 5.43 -16.35 -7.78
CA ALA A 209 6.18 -17.57 -7.49
C ALA A 209 7.67 -17.30 -7.22
N GLU A 210 8.30 -16.39 -7.99
CA GLU A 210 9.69 -15.98 -7.76
C GLU A 210 9.82 -15.15 -6.47
N PHE A 211 8.87 -14.29 -6.17
CA PHE A 211 8.82 -13.54 -4.92
C PHE A 211 8.68 -14.47 -3.71
N ALA A 212 7.84 -15.51 -3.82
CA ALA A 212 7.66 -16.51 -2.77
C ALA A 212 8.96 -17.24 -2.44
N GLN A 213 9.86 -17.50 -3.42
CA GLN A 213 11.18 -18.06 -3.16
C GLN A 213 12.05 -17.11 -2.32
N THR A 214 12.00 -15.81 -2.59
CA THR A 214 12.70 -14.80 -1.79
C THR A 214 12.13 -14.73 -0.38
N LEU A 215 10.78 -14.74 -0.25
CA LEU A 215 10.09 -14.80 1.03
C LEU A 215 10.47 -16.04 1.86
N ALA A 216 10.60 -17.20 1.22
CA ALA A 216 10.98 -18.44 1.93
C ALA A 216 12.30 -18.28 2.69
N GLY A 217 13.28 -17.59 2.11
CA GLY A 217 14.57 -17.31 2.73
C GLY A 217 14.59 -16.11 3.70
N CYS A 218 13.46 -15.40 3.87
CA CYS A 218 13.36 -14.24 4.74
C CYS A 218 12.82 -14.65 6.12
N PRO A 219 13.49 -14.31 7.24
CA PRO A 219 12.98 -14.58 8.57
C PRO A 219 11.78 -13.68 8.87
N PHE A 220 10.68 -14.27 9.32
CA PHE A 220 9.51 -13.57 9.83
C PHE A 220 9.38 -13.82 11.32
N GLN A 221 9.05 -12.79 12.08
CA GLN A 221 8.70 -12.89 13.50
C GLN A 221 7.19 -12.71 13.67
N ASP A 222 6.67 -13.17 14.81
CA ASP A 222 5.28 -12.87 15.17
C ASP A 222 5.10 -11.36 15.35
N ALA A 223 3.99 -10.83 14.85
CA ALA A 223 3.73 -9.40 14.88
C ALA A 223 3.41 -8.89 16.28
N GLN A 224 3.95 -7.72 16.63
CA GLN A 224 3.63 -7.04 17.89
C GLN A 224 2.21 -6.47 17.93
N PHE A 225 1.62 -6.22 16.77
CA PHE A 225 0.23 -5.78 16.58
C PHE A 225 -0.44 -6.61 15.49
N PRO A 226 -1.77 -6.79 15.52
CA PRO A 226 -2.48 -7.38 14.40
C PRO A 226 -2.25 -6.59 13.10
N VAL A 227 -1.78 -7.28 12.05
CA VAL A 227 -1.62 -6.73 10.69
C VAL A 227 -2.81 -7.16 9.87
N VAL A 228 -3.63 -6.22 9.39
CA VAL A 228 -4.77 -6.52 8.51
C VAL A 228 -4.25 -6.56 7.07
N GLN A 229 -4.27 -7.77 6.46
CA GLN A 229 -3.60 -8.02 5.18
C GLN A 229 -4.54 -7.85 3.98
N ASN A 230 -3.96 -7.57 2.80
CA ASN A 230 -4.70 -7.16 1.61
C ASN A 230 -5.54 -8.28 1.00
N VAL A 231 -5.09 -9.53 1.07
CA VAL A 231 -5.68 -10.66 0.33
C VAL A 231 -7.04 -11.09 0.85
N ASP A 232 -7.28 -10.99 2.16
CA ASP A 232 -8.52 -11.44 2.81
C ASP A 232 -9.15 -10.39 3.74
N ALA A 233 -8.47 -9.26 3.95
CA ALA A 233 -8.87 -8.19 4.87
C ALA A 233 -9.03 -8.66 6.34
N LEU A 234 -8.31 -9.71 6.73
CA LEU A 234 -8.33 -10.26 8.09
C LEU A 234 -7.00 -10.00 8.79
N PRO A 235 -7.00 -9.84 10.13
CA PRO A 235 -5.81 -9.62 10.91
C PRO A 235 -5.03 -10.94 11.06
N SER A 236 -3.72 -10.82 11.09
CA SER A 236 -2.82 -11.91 11.47
C SER A 236 -1.70 -11.37 12.35
N GLN A 237 -1.19 -12.22 13.24
CA GLN A 237 0.01 -11.96 14.04
C GLN A 237 1.05 -13.06 13.91
N ALA A 238 0.63 -14.30 13.63
CA ALA A 238 1.54 -15.42 13.47
C ALA A 238 2.41 -15.27 12.20
N ALA A 239 3.72 -15.41 12.35
CA ALA A 239 4.71 -15.23 11.29
C ALA A 239 4.40 -16.03 10.02
N GLU A 240 4.05 -17.32 10.17
CA GLU A 240 3.77 -18.22 9.05
C GLU A 240 2.50 -17.79 8.27
N GLU A 241 1.45 -17.34 8.97
CA GLU A 241 0.23 -16.84 8.34
C GLU A 241 0.50 -15.55 7.57
N LEU A 242 1.20 -14.60 8.21
CA LEU A 242 1.60 -13.34 7.60
C LEU A 242 2.41 -13.56 6.31
N LYS A 243 3.38 -14.47 6.37
CA LYS A 243 4.22 -14.85 5.24
C LYS A 243 3.42 -15.52 4.11
N SER A 244 2.54 -16.46 4.46
CA SER A 244 1.67 -17.16 3.51
C SER A 244 0.74 -16.19 2.76
N LYS A 245 0.13 -15.22 3.46
CA LYS A 245 -0.74 -14.22 2.84
C LYS A 245 0.07 -13.26 1.94
N LEU A 246 1.24 -12.77 2.41
CA LEU A 246 2.09 -11.89 1.62
C LEU A 246 2.58 -12.56 0.32
N SER A 247 2.82 -13.88 0.33
CA SER A 247 3.25 -14.60 -0.88
C SER A 247 2.24 -14.57 -2.01
N LYS A 248 0.95 -14.42 -1.70
CA LYS A 248 -0.16 -14.36 -2.65
C LYS A 248 -0.53 -12.94 -3.07
N GLN A 249 -0.03 -11.92 -2.38
CA GLN A 249 -0.49 -10.54 -2.51
C GLN A 249 -0.30 -9.98 -3.93
N MET A 250 0.80 -10.33 -4.64
CA MET A 250 1.10 -9.77 -5.96
C MET A 250 0.10 -10.19 -7.05
N GLU A 251 -0.54 -11.35 -6.91
CA GLU A 251 -1.53 -11.90 -7.86
C GLU A 251 -2.97 -11.80 -7.35
N SER A 252 -3.16 -11.29 -6.12
CA SER A 252 -4.46 -11.17 -5.47
C SER A 252 -4.92 -9.72 -5.37
N PRO A 253 -6.23 -9.46 -5.31
CA PRO A 253 -6.73 -8.10 -5.18
C PRO A 253 -6.39 -7.48 -3.82
N VAL A 254 -6.23 -6.16 -3.81
CA VAL A 254 -6.16 -5.34 -2.59
C VAL A 254 -7.58 -5.03 -2.13
N ARG A 255 -8.01 -5.62 -1.02
CA ARG A 255 -9.36 -5.49 -0.45
C ARG A 255 -9.46 -4.32 0.53
N TRP A 256 -9.07 -3.10 0.07
CA TRP A 256 -8.92 -1.95 0.97
C TRP A 256 -10.22 -1.54 1.67
N THR A 257 -11.34 -1.55 0.95
CA THR A 257 -12.66 -1.27 1.55
C THR A 257 -12.96 -2.22 2.70
N ALA A 258 -12.77 -3.52 2.49
CA ALA A 258 -13.00 -4.53 3.52
C ALA A 258 -12.03 -4.40 4.71
N ILE A 259 -10.77 -3.98 4.49
CA ILE A 259 -9.81 -3.67 5.56
C ILE A 259 -10.36 -2.55 6.45
N VAL A 260 -10.81 -1.44 5.86
CA VAL A 260 -11.34 -0.31 6.63
C VAL A 260 -12.64 -0.68 7.36
N GLU A 261 -13.54 -1.41 6.69
CA GLU A 261 -14.77 -1.92 7.30
C GLU A 261 -14.49 -2.89 8.45
N TYR A 262 -13.48 -3.77 8.30
CA TYR A 262 -13.03 -4.64 9.38
C TYR A 262 -12.52 -3.83 10.58
N LEU A 263 -11.63 -2.86 10.35
CA LEU A 263 -11.11 -1.99 11.42
C LEU A 263 -12.24 -1.26 12.17
N ALA A 264 -13.20 -0.69 11.44
CA ALA A 264 -14.38 -0.06 12.04
C ALA A 264 -15.19 -1.05 12.90
N ALA A 265 -15.44 -2.27 12.40
CA ALA A 265 -16.14 -3.32 13.12
C ALA A 265 -15.41 -3.78 14.39
N GLN A 266 -14.07 -3.64 14.44
CA GLN A 266 -13.26 -3.90 15.65
C GLN A 266 -13.26 -2.72 16.63
N GLY A 267 -13.97 -1.64 16.33
CA GLY A 267 -14.06 -0.45 17.19
C GLY A 267 -12.88 0.52 16.99
N VAL A 268 -12.16 0.45 15.87
CA VAL A 268 -11.20 1.49 15.46
C VAL A 268 -11.99 2.74 15.09
N ASP A 269 -11.82 3.80 15.85
CA ASP A 269 -12.46 5.10 15.64
C ASP A 269 -11.48 6.18 15.15
N THR A 270 -10.19 5.85 15.14
CA THR A 270 -9.13 6.77 14.73
C THR A 270 -8.11 6.05 13.86
N VAL A 271 -7.73 6.66 12.75
CA VAL A 271 -6.64 6.19 11.89
C VAL A 271 -5.60 7.28 11.68
N VAL A 272 -4.33 6.87 11.58
CA VAL A 272 -3.22 7.75 11.20
C VAL A 272 -2.57 7.16 9.95
N GLU A 273 -2.63 7.88 8.83
CA GLU A 273 -1.83 7.56 7.64
C GLU A 273 -0.41 8.08 7.85
N ILE A 274 0.57 7.17 7.86
CA ILE A 274 1.98 7.48 8.11
C ILE A 274 2.80 7.18 6.87
N GLY A 275 3.36 8.21 6.26
CA GLY A 275 4.09 8.15 5.00
C GLY A 275 3.64 9.23 4.03
N PRO A 276 4.18 9.25 2.79
CA PRO A 276 3.94 10.34 1.85
C PRO A 276 2.47 10.42 1.40
N GLY A 277 1.98 11.64 1.26
CA GLY A 277 0.65 11.94 0.72
C GLY A 277 -0.50 11.78 1.73
N LYS A 278 -1.72 11.73 1.19
CA LYS A 278 -3.00 11.63 1.93
C LYS A 278 -4.00 10.74 1.20
N VAL A 279 -3.50 9.74 0.49
CA VAL A 279 -4.32 8.88 -0.38
C VAL A 279 -5.26 8.02 0.46
N LEU A 280 -4.73 7.33 1.47
CA LEU A 280 -5.52 6.43 2.30
C LEU A 280 -6.54 7.19 3.16
N THR A 281 -6.18 8.35 3.69
CA THR A 281 -7.11 9.26 4.37
C THR A 281 -8.30 9.61 3.48
N GLY A 282 -8.05 9.92 2.20
CA GLY A 282 -9.10 10.18 1.23
C GLY A 282 -10.02 8.98 0.99
N LEU A 283 -9.49 7.76 1.01
CA LEU A 283 -10.24 6.52 0.88
C LEU A 283 -11.06 6.22 2.14
N VAL A 284 -10.43 6.27 3.32
CA VAL A 284 -11.12 6.05 4.60
C VAL A 284 -12.33 6.97 4.75
N LYS A 285 -12.17 8.26 4.47
CA LYS A 285 -13.26 9.25 4.52
C LYS A 285 -14.47 8.88 3.64
N LYS A 286 -14.23 8.21 2.51
CA LYS A 286 -15.29 7.75 1.60
C LYS A 286 -15.94 6.45 2.08
N ILE A 287 -15.18 5.58 2.77
CA ILE A 287 -15.65 4.28 3.25
C ILE A 287 -16.47 4.46 4.53
N ASP A 288 -15.89 5.13 5.53
CA ASP A 288 -16.56 5.40 6.81
C ASP A 288 -16.24 6.83 7.31
N ARG A 289 -17.27 7.66 7.38
CA ARG A 289 -17.16 9.07 7.83
C ARG A 289 -17.07 9.24 9.33
N ASN A 290 -17.32 8.17 10.10
CA ASN A 290 -17.25 8.21 11.57
C ASN A 290 -15.82 8.02 12.07
N ILE A 291 -14.93 7.44 11.26
CA ILE A 291 -13.53 7.28 11.60
C ILE A 291 -12.83 8.64 11.51
N LYS A 292 -12.18 9.06 12.60
CA LYS A 292 -11.28 10.20 12.63
C LYS A 292 -9.99 9.83 11.90
N PHE A 293 -9.45 10.75 11.11
CA PHE A 293 -8.24 10.49 10.33
C PHE A 293 -7.23 11.60 10.49
N PHE A 294 -5.97 11.21 10.60
CA PHE A 294 -4.82 12.09 10.71
C PHE A 294 -3.71 11.63 9.76
N ASN A 295 -2.70 12.48 9.56
CA ASN A 295 -1.60 12.20 8.64
C ASN A 295 -0.27 12.56 9.28
N VAL A 296 0.77 11.80 8.97
CA VAL A 296 2.17 12.09 9.35
C VAL A 296 3.06 11.91 8.13
N PHE A 297 3.46 13.03 7.50
CA PHE A 297 4.35 13.04 6.34
C PHE A 297 5.40 14.17 6.41
N ASP A 298 5.24 15.13 7.34
CA ASP A 298 6.16 16.22 7.68
C ASP A 298 6.04 16.62 9.16
N SER A 299 6.87 17.54 9.62
CA SER A 299 6.90 18.00 11.01
C SER A 299 5.62 18.71 11.44
N GLU A 300 4.95 19.41 10.53
CA GLU A 300 3.70 20.12 10.82
C GLU A 300 2.57 19.12 11.04
N SER A 301 2.38 18.18 10.12
CA SER A 301 1.35 17.13 10.22
C SER A 301 1.59 16.23 11.42
N LEU A 302 2.85 15.91 11.75
CA LEU A 302 3.20 15.14 12.96
C LEU A 302 2.74 15.87 14.22
N LYS A 303 3.11 17.16 14.38
CA LYS A 303 2.71 17.98 15.55
C LYS A 303 1.20 18.09 15.67
N ALA A 304 0.51 18.37 14.56
CA ALA A 304 -0.95 18.49 14.53
C ALA A 304 -1.62 17.15 14.90
N THR A 305 -1.12 16.03 14.38
CA THR A 305 -1.64 14.69 14.70
C THR A 305 -1.48 14.38 16.18
N LEU A 306 -0.29 14.60 16.76
CA LEU A 306 -0.05 14.34 18.18
C LEU A 306 -0.91 15.21 19.10
N ALA A 307 -1.05 16.49 18.77
CA ALA A 307 -1.93 17.39 19.53
C ALA A 307 -3.39 16.91 19.55
N ALA A 308 -3.89 16.44 18.38
CA ALA A 308 -5.25 15.92 18.27
C ALA A 308 -5.43 14.59 19.00
N LEU A 309 -4.48 13.66 18.92
CA LEU A 309 -4.54 12.37 19.60
C LEU A 309 -4.51 12.53 21.12
N ASN A 310 -3.67 13.43 21.64
CA ASN A 310 -3.60 13.72 23.07
C ASN A 310 -4.88 14.39 23.63
N ALA A 311 -5.57 15.19 22.82
CA ALA A 311 -6.85 15.80 23.21
C ALA A 311 -8.01 14.79 23.30
N VAL A 312 -7.91 13.64 22.67
CA VAL A 312 -8.92 12.55 22.71
C VAL A 312 -8.74 11.67 23.96
N THR A 313 -7.55 11.70 24.57
CA THR A 313 -7.19 10.83 25.71
C THR A 313 -7.53 11.47 27.09
N VAL A 314 -7.95 12.74 27.11
CA VAL A 314 -8.41 13.50 28.29
C VAL A 314 -9.94 13.59 28.25
#